data_893aa05d3b7afa0e7f750463c5c101c5
#
_entry.id   893aa05d3b7afa0e7f750463c5c101c5
#
_cell.length_a   1.000
_cell.length_b   1.000
_cell.length_c   1.000
_cell.angle_alpha   90.00
_cell.angle_beta   90.00
_cell.angle_gamma   90.00
#
_symmetry.space_group_name_H-M   'P 1'
#
loop_
_entity.id
_entity.type
_entity.pdbx_description
1 polymer ?
#
loop_
_entity_poly.entity_id
_entity_poly.type
_entity_poly.pdbx_seq_one_letter_code
_entity_poly.pdbx_strand_id
1 'polypeptide(L)'
;MAAREDFVALATAGRGLADLHLDYEQVEPWPLTLTVDGTELAWAQRSRIEPARLRVTKMRYAKVRVDGRGIDDKTSIVYNEHVTVFGIPEQAQHYLLGSRSGLDWLIDRYRVTTDKTSGIVNNPNAWMDEGAGAEPGAPAQPLYLLDLIARVTTVSVRTQEIVEGLPPLTVRN
;
A
#
# COMPACT_ATOMS: atom_id res chain seq x y z
N MET A 1 -17.38 34.38 -12.29
CA MET A 1 -17.52 33.67 -11.00
C MET A 1 -17.09 32.21 -11.10
N ALA A 2 -17.56 31.42 -12.05
CA ALA A 2 -17.14 30.01 -12.22
C ALA A 2 -15.62 29.79 -12.18
N ALA A 3 -14.82 30.57 -12.91
CA ALA A 3 -13.36 30.43 -12.94
C ALA A 3 -12.65 30.63 -11.59
N ARG A 4 -13.24 31.37 -10.66
CA ARG A 4 -12.67 31.56 -9.31
C ARG A 4 -13.02 30.35 -8.42
N GLU A 5 -14.20 29.82 -8.56
CA GLU A 5 -14.64 28.62 -7.81
C GLU A 5 -13.84 27.40 -8.25
N ASP A 6 -13.64 27.23 -9.56
CA ASP A 6 -12.80 26.15 -10.11
C ASP A 6 -11.35 26.27 -9.63
N PHE A 7 -10.79 27.48 -9.61
CA PHE A 7 -9.45 27.71 -9.07
C PHE A 7 -9.34 27.34 -7.58
N VAL A 8 -10.32 27.73 -6.77
CA VAL A 8 -10.35 27.40 -5.34
C VAL A 8 -10.47 25.88 -5.16
N ALA A 9 -11.32 25.20 -5.93
CA ALA A 9 -11.47 23.76 -5.88
C ALA A 9 -10.16 23.04 -6.24
N LEU A 10 -9.50 23.43 -7.33
CA LEU A 10 -8.21 22.88 -7.75
C LEU A 10 -7.11 23.13 -6.70
N ALA A 11 -7.04 24.34 -6.14
CA ALA A 11 -6.05 24.67 -5.11
C ALA A 11 -6.29 23.89 -3.81
N THR A 12 -7.55 23.66 -3.44
CA THR A 12 -7.91 22.84 -2.27
C THR A 12 -7.56 21.37 -2.48
N ALA A 13 -7.91 20.81 -3.65
CA ALA A 13 -7.55 19.46 -4.03
C ALA A 13 -6.03 19.25 -4.05
N GLY A 14 -5.28 20.21 -4.64
CA GLY A 14 -3.82 20.16 -4.68
C GLY A 14 -3.17 20.15 -3.29
N ARG A 15 -3.69 20.94 -2.35
CA ARG A 15 -3.24 20.89 -0.95
C ARG A 15 -3.58 19.55 -0.29
N GLY A 16 -4.81 19.06 -0.46
CA GLY A 16 -5.23 17.77 0.08
C GLY A 16 -4.39 16.61 -0.46
N LEU A 17 -4.04 16.64 -1.75
CA LEU A 17 -3.12 15.65 -2.32
C LEU A 17 -1.71 15.77 -1.73
N ALA A 18 -1.19 16.99 -1.58
CA ALA A 18 0.13 17.21 -0.98
C ALA A 18 0.18 16.67 0.45
N ASP A 19 -0.76 17.04 1.30
CA ASP A 19 -0.85 16.58 2.70
C ASP A 19 -0.93 15.05 2.75
N LEU A 20 -1.80 14.45 1.93
CA LEU A 20 -1.98 13.00 1.86
C LEU A 20 -0.70 12.25 1.48
N HIS A 21 0.12 12.80 0.58
CA HIS A 21 1.33 12.15 0.11
C HIS A 21 2.57 12.45 0.95
N LEU A 22 2.64 13.61 1.58
CA LEU A 22 3.73 13.96 2.49
C LEU A 22 3.61 13.21 3.82
N ASP A 23 2.38 13.10 4.33
CA ASP A 23 2.10 12.49 5.63
C ASP A 23 1.52 11.07 5.50
N TYR A 24 1.85 10.34 4.45
CA TYR A 24 1.29 9.01 4.15
C TYR A 24 1.47 8.01 5.30
N GLU A 25 2.50 8.13 6.10
CA GLU A 25 2.74 7.28 7.27
C GLU A 25 1.86 7.63 8.48
N GLN A 26 1.17 8.76 8.45
CA GLN A 26 0.26 9.22 9.50
C GLN A 26 -1.22 9.00 9.13
N VAL A 27 -1.53 8.62 7.87
CA VAL A 27 -2.92 8.36 7.48
C VAL A 27 -3.47 7.14 8.21
N GLU A 28 -4.77 7.16 8.49
CA GLU A 28 -5.47 6.01 9.06
C GLU A 28 -5.37 4.81 8.12
N PRO A 29 -4.88 3.67 8.60
CA PRO A 29 -4.78 2.46 7.78
C PRO A 29 -6.15 2.01 7.28
N TRP A 30 -6.23 1.60 6.01
CA TRP A 30 -7.43 0.97 5.47
C TRP A 30 -7.79 -0.28 6.28
N PRO A 31 -9.09 -0.50 6.61
CA PRO A 31 -9.51 -1.63 7.43
C PRO A 31 -9.48 -2.95 6.62
N LEU A 32 -8.29 -3.49 6.45
CA LEU A 32 -8.07 -4.77 5.77
C LEU A 32 -8.47 -5.95 6.66
N THR A 33 -8.57 -7.12 6.08
CA THR A 33 -8.72 -8.39 6.79
C THR A 33 -7.46 -9.23 6.58
N LEU A 34 -7.08 -10.01 7.57
CA LEU A 34 -5.90 -10.87 7.52
C LEU A 34 -6.32 -12.34 7.66
N THR A 35 -5.55 -13.24 7.07
CA THR A 35 -5.50 -14.62 7.54
C THR A 35 -4.09 -14.91 8.04
N VAL A 36 -4.01 -15.58 9.17
CA VAL A 36 -2.74 -16.03 9.78
C VAL A 36 -2.83 -17.53 9.98
N ASP A 37 -1.99 -18.29 9.28
CA ASP A 37 -2.05 -19.76 9.23
C ASP A 37 -3.47 -20.29 8.94
N GLY A 38 -4.16 -19.65 8.03
CA GLY A 38 -5.52 -20.01 7.62
C GLY A 38 -6.64 -19.54 8.56
N THR A 39 -6.32 -18.86 9.67
CA THR A 39 -7.30 -18.30 10.59
C THR A 39 -7.53 -16.83 10.28
N GLU A 40 -8.79 -16.43 10.11
CA GLU A 40 -9.15 -15.03 9.86
C GLU A 40 -8.91 -14.18 11.11
N LEU A 41 -8.35 -13.00 10.89
CA LEU A 41 -8.03 -12.02 11.91
C LEU A 41 -8.45 -10.62 11.45
N ALA A 42 -9.24 -9.93 12.27
CA ALA A 42 -9.60 -8.54 11.99
C ALA A 42 -8.36 -7.62 12.08
N TRP A 43 -8.31 -6.58 11.25
CA TRP A 43 -7.21 -5.62 11.21
C TRP A 43 -6.83 -5.07 12.59
N ALA A 44 -7.82 -4.74 13.41
CA ALA A 44 -7.60 -4.22 14.76
C ALA A 44 -6.84 -5.18 15.71
N GLN A 45 -6.77 -6.45 15.36
CA GLN A 45 -6.11 -7.51 16.15
C GLN A 45 -4.71 -7.86 15.66
N ARG A 46 -4.20 -7.21 14.60
CA ARG A 46 -2.92 -7.53 13.96
C ARG A 46 -1.71 -7.49 14.90
N SER A 47 -1.78 -6.68 15.96
CA SER A 47 -0.74 -6.62 17.00
C SER A 47 -0.59 -7.91 17.82
N ARG A 48 -1.54 -8.87 17.69
CA ARG A 48 -1.45 -10.20 18.32
C ARG A 48 -0.64 -11.19 17.49
N ILE A 49 -0.27 -10.84 16.25
CA ILE A 49 0.54 -11.70 15.40
C ILE A 49 1.97 -11.72 15.95
N GLU A 50 2.50 -12.92 16.13
CA GLU A 50 3.88 -13.09 16.58
C GLU A 50 4.86 -12.45 15.57
N PRO A 51 5.86 -11.66 16.00
CA PRO A 51 6.80 -10.99 15.12
C PRO A 51 7.51 -11.93 14.12
N ALA A 52 7.79 -13.16 14.51
CA ALA A 52 8.40 -14.15 13.63
C ALA A 52 7.54 -14.47 12.39
N ARG A 53 6.20 -14.38 12.50
CA ARG A 53 5.25 -14.60 11.40
C ARG A 53 5.06 -13.37 10.49
N LEU A 54 5.61 -12.22 10.88
CA LEU A 54 5.53 -10.97 10.14
C LEU A 54 6.75 -10.73 9.24
N ARG A 55 7.68 -11.68 9.16
CA ARG A 55 8.85 -11.56 8.29
C ARG A 55 8.45 -11.71 6.82
N VAL A 56 8.80 -10.71 6.04
CA VAL A 56 8.52 -10.72 4.59
C VAL A 56 9.37 -11.78 3.90
N THR A 57 8.78 -12.45 2.95
CA THR A 57 9.45 -13.36 2.04
C THR A 57 9.20 -12.93 0.58
N LYS A 58 8.49 -13.72 -0.20
CA LYS A 58 8.13 -13.42 -1.61
C LYS A 58 6.75 -12.78 -1.69
N MET A 59 6.63 -11.57 -1.12
CA MET A 59 5.37 -10.83 -1.17
C MET A 59 4.89 -10.66 -2.61
N ARG A 60 3.61 -10.92 -2.87
CA ARG A 60 2.98 -10.88 -4.19
C ARG A 60 1.46 -10.79 -4.06
N TYR A 61 0.78 -10.42 -5.13
CA TYR A 61 -0.66 -10.62 -5.18
C TYR A 61 -1.04 -12.11 -5.09
N ALA A 62 -2.21 -12.37 -4.54
CA ALA A 62 -2.81 -13.70 -4.62
C ALA A 62 -3.11 -14.04 -6.10
N LYS A 63 -3.46 -15.29 -6.37
CA LYS A 63 -3.83 -15.70 -7.73
C LYS A 63 -5.21 -16.34 -7.73
N VAL A 64 -6.01 -15.94 -8.70
CA VAL A 64 -7.27 -16.58 -9.03
C VAL A 64 -7.17 -17.26 -10.39
N ARG A 65 -7.94 -18.30 -10.59
CA ARG A 65 -8.02 -18.99 -11.89
C ARG A 65 -9.22 -18.46 -12.69
N VAL A 66 -8.90 -17.92 -13.87
CA VAL A 66 -9.91 -17.52 -14.85
C VAL A 66 -9.60 -18.25 -16.14
N ASP A 67 -10.55 -19.02 -16.66
CA ASP A 67 -10.40 -19.83 -17.87
C ASP A 67 -9.13 -20.71 -17.88
N GLY A 68 -8.82 -21.31 -16.72
CA GLY A 68 -7.65 -22.17 -16.53
C GLY A 68 -6.31 -21.44 -16.38
N ARG A 69 -6.28 -20.11 -16.52
CA ARG A 69 -5.08 -19.27 -16.33
C ARG A 69 -5.06 -18.63 -14.96
N GLY A 70 -3.89 -18.62 -14.31
CA GLY A 70 -3.68 -17.90 -13.07
C GLY A 70 -3.46 -16.42 -13.34
N ILE A 71 -4.38 -15.56 -12.90
CA ILE A 71 -4.23 -14.11 -12.94
C ILE A 71 -4.04 -13.55 -11.53
N ASP A 72 -3.42 -12.38 -11.42
CA ASP A 72 -3.25 -11.72 -10.14
C ASP A 72 -4.59 -11.19 -9.61
N ASP A 73 -4.93 -11.58 -8.40
CA ASP A 73 -6.03 -11.00 -7.62
C ASP A 73 -5.51 -9.75 -6.90
N LYS A 74 -5.78 -8.60 -7.49
CA LYS A 74 -5.35 -7.30 -6.97
C LYS A 74 -6.06 -6.87 -5.67
N THR A 75 -7.04 -7.64 -5.20
CA THR A 75 -7.75 -7.39 -3.93
C THR A 75 -7.07 -8.06 -2.73
N SER A 76 -6.04 -8.88 -2.99
CA SER A 76 -5.40 -9.72 -1.98
C SER A 76 -3.89 -9.81 -2.17
N ILE A 77 -3.13 -9.67 -1.07
CA ILE A 77 -1.66 -9.80 -1.07
C ILE A 77 -1.26 -10.97 -0.18
N VAL A 78 -0.57 -11.94 -0.75
CA VAL A 78 0.18 -12.96 0.00
C VAL A 78 1.45 -12.29 0.52
N TYR A 79 1.44 -11.95 1.81
CA TYR A 79 2.56 -11.28 2.48
C TYR A 79 3.75 -12.22 2.68
N ASN A 80 3.46 -13.42 3.17
CA ASN A 80 4.40 -14.54 3.31
C ASN A 80 3.62 -15.87 3.34
N GLU A 81 4.25 -16.95 3.76
CA GLU A 81 3.62 -18.27 3.92
C GLU A 81 2.58 -18.36 5.05
N HIS A 82 2.61 -17.44 6.01
CA HIS A 82 1.72 -17.40 7.16
C HIS A 82 0.59 -16.39 7.02
N VAL A 83 0.89 -15.24 6.41
CA VAL A 83 -0.01 -14.08 6.41
C VAL A 83 -0.46 -13.73 4.99
N THR A 84 -1.76 -13.60 4.83
CA THR A 84 -2.38 -13.04 3.62
C THR A 84 -3.29 -11.87 4.01
N VAL A 85 -3.23 -10.80 3.24
CA VAL A 85 -4.00 -9.56 3.40
C VAL A 85 -5.13 -9.55 2.39
N PHE A 86 -6.35 -9.21 2.80
CA PHE A 86 -7.55 -9.16 1.97
C PHE A 86 -8.29 -7.83 2.13
N GLY A 87 -9.20 -7.55 1.21
CA GLY A 87 -10.09 -6.39 1.30
C GLY A 87 -9.48 -5.12 0.73
N ILE A 88 -8.47 -5.25 -0.13
CA ILE A 88 -7.97 -4.12 -0.92
C ILE A 88 -9.04 -3.75 -1.94
N PRO A 89 -9.60 -2.53 -1.92
CA PRO A 89 -10.62 -2.12 -2.88
C PRO A 89 -10.00 -1.98 -4.28
N GLU A 90 -10.76 -2.33 -5.32
CA GLU A 90 -10.33 -2.21 -6.71
C GLU A 90 -9.90 -0.78 -7.05
N GLN A 91 -10.58 0.21 -6.49
CA GLN A 91 -10.26 1.63 -6.64
C GLN A 91 -8.81 1.97 -6.27
N ALA A 92 -8.19 1.26 -5.29
CA ALA A 92 -6.79 1.47 -4.94
C ALA A 92 -5.82 1.15 -6.07
N GLN A 93 -6.25 0.36 -7.07
CA GLN A 93 -5.43 0.00 -8.23
C GLN A 93 -5.49 1.06 -9.35
N HIS A 94 -6.42 2.01 -9.26
CA HIS A 94 -6.58 3.08 -10.26
C HIS A 94 -5.60 4.25 -10.06
N TYR A 95 -5.03 4.39 -8.86
CA TYR A 95 -3.97 5.35 -8.61
C TYR A 95 -2.64 4.83 -9.17
N LEU A 96 -2.27 5.33 -10.36
CA LEU A 96 -1.10 4.88 -11.09
C LEU A 96 0.06 5.87 -10.97
N LEU A 97 1.24 5.35 -10.67
CA LEU A 97 2.54 6.03 -10.75
C LEU A 97 3.27 5.49 -11.99
N GLY A 98 3.08 6.14 -13.12
CA GLY A 98 3.42 5.62 -14.44
C GLY A 98 2.43 4.53 -14.87
N SER A 99 2.90 3.31 -15.09
CA SER A 99 2.08 2.16 -15.50
C SER A 99 1.70 1.20 -14.35
N ARG A 100 2.04 1.55 -13.11
CA ARG A 100 1.91 0.66 -11.95
C ARG A 100 1.19 1.36 -10.79
N SER A 101 0.38 0.61 -10.05
CA SER A 101 -0.26 1.13 -8.84
C SER A 101 0.76 1.35 -7.71
N GLY A 102 0.39 2.14 -6.71
CA GLY A 102 1.19 2.32 -5.50
C GLY A 102 1.49 0.98 -4.80
N LEU A 103 0.53 0.05 -4.80
CA LEU A 103 0.71 -1.29 -4.24
C LEU A 103 1.64 -2.17 -5.09
N ASP A 104 1.63 -2.05 -6.42
CA ASP A 104 2.60 -2.74 -7.29
C ASP A 104 4.03 -2.32 -6.94
N TRP A 105 4.27 -1.00 -6.74
CA TRP A 105 5.57 -0.47 -6.34
C TRP A 105 5.97 -0.95 -4.96
N LEU A 106 5.05 -0.96 -3.99
CA LEU A 106 5.30 -1.42 -2.63
C LEU A 106 5.72 -2.90 -2.63
N ILE A 107 4.97 -3.77 -3.30
CA ILE A 107 5.28 -5.20 -3.41
C ILE A 107 6.68 -5.40 -4.02
N ASP A 108 6.97 -4.70 -5.11
CA ASP A 108 8.25 -4.84 -5.80
C ASP A 108 9.43 -4.35 -4.96
N ARG A 109 9.23 -3.26 -4.22
CA ARG A 109 10.27 -2.66 -3.37
C ARG A 109 10.58 -3.51 -2.14
N TYR A 110 9.56 -4.09 -1.51
CA TYR A 110 9.69 -4.70 -0.19
C TYR A 110 9.62 -6.22 -0.17
N ARG A 111 9.47 -6.91 -1.31
CA ARG A 111 9.68 -8.35 -1.36
C ARG A 111 11.17 -8.68 -1.23
N VAL A 112 11.49 -9.82 -0.61
CA VAL A 112 12.88 -10.31 -0.56
C VAL A 112 13.30 -10.75 -1.96
N THR A 113 14.36 -10.15 -2.47
CA THR A 113 14.93 -10.47 -3.78
C THR A 113 16.45 -10.47 -3.72
N THR A 114 17.07 -11.24 -4.62
CA THR A 114 18.51 -11.22 -4.83
C THR A 114 18.79 -10.81 -6.27
N ASP A 115 19.56 -9.77 -6.45
CA ASP A 115 20.05 -9.39 -7.78
C ASP A 115 21.04 -10.45 -8.27
N LYS A 116 20.75 -11.04 -9.42
CA LYS A 116 21.54 -12.17 -9.96
C LYS A 116 22.93 -11.77 -10.43
N THR A 117 23.13 -10.51 -10.76
CA THR A 117 24.39 -10.01 -11.32
C THR A 117 25.34 -9.57 -10.20
N SER A 118 24.84 -8.79 -9.24
CA SER A 118 25.64 -8.25 -8.15
C SER A 118 25.64 -9.12 -6.89
N GLY A 119 24.68 -10.07 -6.76
CA GLY A 119 24.48 -10.86 -5.55
C GLY A 119 23.87 -10.07 -4.40
N ILE A 120 23.51 -8.80 -4.60
CA ILE A 120 22.93 -7.96 -3.54
C ILE A 120 21.56 -8.47 -3.18
N VAL A 121 21.33 -8.68 -1.89
CA VAL A 121 20.04 -9.11 -1.32
C VAL A 121 19.28 -7.89 -0.85
N ASN A 122 18.09 -7.66 -1.42
CA ASN A 122 17.09 -6.75 -0.86
C ASN A 122 16.30 -7.51 0.20
N ASN A 123 16.51 -7.19 1.47
CA ASN A 123 15.83 -7.84 2.59
C ASN A 123 15.30 -6.78 3.57
N PRO A 124 14.02 -6.40 3.46
CA PRO A 124 13.43 -5.38 4.32
C PRO A 124 13.33 -5.80 5.80
N ASN A 125 13.44 -7.08 6.09
CA ASN A 125 13.37 -7.56 7.48
C ASN A 125 14.48 -7.00 8.35
N ALA A 126 15.72 -6.89 7.83
CA ALA A 126 16.82 -6.30 8.56
C ALA A 126 16.53 -4.82 8.91
N TRP A 127 16.02 -4.06 7.93
CA TRP A 127 15.63 -2.67 8.13
C TRP A 127 14.49 -2.52 9.16
N MET A 128 13.48 -3.41 9.16
CA MET A 128 12.42 -3.42 10.18
C MET A 128 12.94 -3.78 11.57
N ASP A 129 13.91 -4.70 11.65
CA ASP A 129 14.57 -5.08 12.90
C ASP A 129 15.38 -3.88 13.50
N GLU A 130 15.87 -2.97 12.65
CA GLU A 130 16.56 -1.73 13.00
C GLU A 130 15.64 -0.53 13.21
N GLY A 131 14.32 -0.74 13.34
CA GLY A 131 13.32 0.30 13.62
C GLY A 131 12.76 1.01 12.39
N ALA A 132 12.88 0.42 11.19
CA ALA A 132 12.27 0.88 9.95
C ALA A 132 12.57 2.36 9.59
N GLY A 133 13.83 2.78 9.81
CA GLY A 133 14.27 4.14 9.49
C GLY A 133 14.00 5.18 10.57
N ALA A 134 13.52 4.76 11.75
CA ALA A 134 13.46 5.63 12.92
C ALA A 134 14.88 5.98 13.45
N GLU A 135 14.95 6.75 14.54
CA GLU A 135 16.23 7.13 15.16
C GLU A 135 17.11 5.90 15.49
N PRO A 136 18.43 6.02 15.41
CA PRO A 136 19.35 4.94 15.75
C PRO A 136 19.07 4.34 17.13
N GLY A 137 18.89 3.02 17.18
CA GLY A 137 18.55 2.30 18.41
C GLY A 137 17.05 2.21 18.71
N ALA A 138 16.19 2.65 17.80
CA ALA A 138 14.74 2.44 17.91
C ALA A 138 14.39 0.94 17.95
N PRO A 139 13.30 0.56 18.65
CA PRO A 139 12.88 -0.83 18.69
C PRO A 139 12.43 -1.33 17.32
N ALA A 140 12.56 -2.64 17.10
CA ALA A 140 12.08 -3.30 15.90
C ALA A 140 10.60 -2.99 15.63
N GLN A 141 10.24 -2.82 14.35
CA GLN A 141 8.88 -2.51 13.89
C GLN A 141 8.34 -3.62 12.97
N PRO A 142 8.02 -4.79 13.49
CA PRO A 142 7.61 -5.94 12.68
C PRO A 142 6.30 -5.74 11.91
N LEU A 143 5.43 -4.83 12.36
CA LEU A 143 4.16 -4.50 11.71
C LEU A 143 4.31 -3.43 10.62
N TYR A 144 5.46 -2.77 10.51
CA TYR A 144 5.62 -1.59 9.64
C TYR A 144 5.12 -1.83 8.20
N LEU A 145 5.57 -2.89 7.55
CA LEU A 145 5.17 -3.15 6.15
C LEU A 145 3.70 -3.56 6.02
N LEU A 146 3.16 -4.23 7.01
CA LEU A 146 1.73 -4.55 7.04
C LEU A 146 0.91 -3.25 7.15
N ASP A 147 1.29 -2.37 8.06
CA ASP A 147 0.66 -1.05 8.22
C ASP A 147 0.85 -0.19 6.97
N LEU A 148 2.02 -0.25 6.33
CA LEU A 148 2.30 0.47 5.09
C LEU A 148 1.40 0.01 3.93
N ILE A 149 1.12 -1.29 3.78
CA ILE A 149 0.15 -1.80 2.80
C ILE A 149 -1.21 -1.13 3.02
N ALA A 150 -1.70 -1.10 4.25
CA ALA A 150 -3.00 -0.51 4.57
C ALA A 150 -3.02 1.01 4.37
N ARG A 151 -1.95 1.72 4.71
CA ARG A 151 -1.83 3.17 4.49
C ARG A 151 -1.73 3.53 3.02
N VAL A 152 -0.92 2.81 2.23
CA VAL A 152 -0.85 3.00 0.77
C VAL A 152 -2.21 2.71 0.12
N THR A 153 -2.96 1.74 0.63
CA THR A 153 -4.34 1.50 0.18
C THR A 153 -5.21 2.74 0.45
N THR A 154 -5.17 3.31 1.66
CA THR A 154 -5.90 4.54 2.00
C THR A 154 -5.49 5.71 1.10
N VAL A 155 -4.19 5.94 0.94
CA VAL A 155 -3.67 7.01 0.07
C VAL A 155 -4.17 6.85 -1.36
N SER A 156 -4.10 5.62 -1.90
CA SER A 156 -4.55 5.34 -3.27
C SER A 156 -6.03 5.64 -3.46
N VAL A 157 -6.89 5.16 -2.55
CA VAL A 157 -8.34 5.40 -2.61
C VAL A 157 -8.65 6.90 -2.48
N ARG A 158 -8.11 7.57 -1.46
CA ARG A 158 -8.37 9.00 -1.24
C ARG A 158 -7.84 9.89 -2.37
N THR A 159 -6.73 9.50 -3.00
CA THR A 159 -6.22 10.20 -4.19
C THR A 159 -7.25 10.14 -5.31
N GLN A 160 -7.84 8.96 -5.57
CA GLN A 160 -8.88 8.82 -6.59
C GLN A 160 -10.13 9.64 -6.24
N GLU A 161 -10.59 9.60 -5.00
CA GLU A 161 -11.73 10.40 -4.54
C GLU A 161 -11.52 11.90 -4.76
N ILE A 162 -10.32 12.42 -4.44
CA ILE A 162 -9.97 13.84 -4.66
C ILE A 162 -9.96 14.16 -6.15
N VAL A 163 -9.36 13.31 -6.98
CA VAL A 163 -9.25 13.53 -8.44
C VAL A 163 -10.63 13.46 -9.11
N GLU A 164 -11.46 12.49 -8.74
CA GLU A 164 -12.83 12.33 -9.26
C GLU A 164 -13.75 13.48 -8.85
N GLY A 165 -13.48 14.10 -7.69
CA GLY A 165 -14.19 15.28 -7.20
C GLY A 165 -13.80 16.60 -7.87
N LEU A 166 -12.81 16.62 -8.77
CA LEU A 166 -12.38 17.84 -9.46
C LEU A 166 -13.44 18.36 -10.44
N PRO A 167 -13.63 19.69 -10.54
CA PRO A 167 -14.53 20.26 -11.53
C PRO A 167 -14.03 19.97 -12.95
N PRO A 168 -14.93 19.79 -13.93
CA PRO A 168 -14.53 19.61 -15.33
C PRO A 168 -13.80 20.85 -15.82
N LEU A 169 -12.58 20.65 -16.34
CA LEU A 169 -11.79 21.75 -16.90
C LEU A 169 -12.45 22.29 -18.17
N THR A 170 -13.07 23.46 -18.09
CA THR A 170 -13.54 24.20 -19.27
C THR A 170 -12.37 24.91 -19.91
N VAL A 171 -11.82 24.33 -20.98
CA VAL A 171 -10.86 25.04 -21.82
C VAL A 171 -11.64 26.15 -22.57
N ARG A 172 -11.41 27.41 -22.22
CA ARG A 172 -11.89 28.53 -23.03
C ARG A 172 -10.98 28.64 -24.26
N ASN A 173 -11.55 28.35 -25.43
CA ASN A 173 -10.97 28.72 -26.70
C ASN A 173 -10.99 30.25 -26.88
#